data_cf0a7aadfdc68dd968cf9848211cf8c9
#
_entry.id   cf0a7aadfdc68dd968cf9848211cf8c9
#
_cell.length_a   1.000
_cell.length_b   1.000
_cell.length_c   1.000
_cell.angle_alpha   90.00
_cell.angle_beta   90.00
_cell.angle_gamma   90.00
#
_symmetry.space_group_name_H-M   'P 1'
#
loop_
_entity.id
_entity.type
_entity.pdbx_description
1 polymer ?
#
loop_
_entity_poly.entity_id
_entity_poly.type
_entity_poly.pdbx_seq_one_letter_code
_entity_poly.pdbx_strand_id
1 'polypeptide(L)' 'MHKSKLAGFIIDCQTDDLGAAATFWGGALGMAVRQLPPPEGNKYARLVDPQQRLHVEVQSVSHPSRVHLD' A
#
# COMPACT_ATOMS: atom_id res chain seq x y z
N MET A 1 26.17 1.59 -12.21
CA MET A 1 25.32 0.72 -12.60
C MET A 1 23.99 0.98 -12.10
N HIS A 2 23.12 0.64 -12.68
CA HIS A 2 21.84 0.79 -12.25
C HIS A 2 21.20 -0.49 -12.17
N LYS A 3 20.43 -0.70 -11.25
CA LYS A 3 19.78 -1.88 -11.21
C LYS A 3 18.37 -1.65 -11.41
N SER A 4 17.83 -2.46 -12.18
CA SER A 4 16.45 -2.44 -12.42
C SER A 4 15.82 -3.37 -11.48
N LYS A 5 15.15 -2.86 -10.51
CA LYS A 5 14.44 -3.73 -9.63
C LYS A 5 13.16 -3.07 -9.19
N LEU A 6 12.26 -3.88 -8.73
CA LEU A 6 10.99 -3.41 -8.24
C LEU A 6 11.21 -2.54 -7.04
N ALA A 7 10.82 -1.29 -7.12
CA ALA A 7 10.93 -0.36 -6.03
C ALA A 7 9.69 -0.37 -5.14
N GLY A 8 8.54 -0.77 -5.69
CA GLY A 8 7.33 -0.83 -4.91
C GLY A 8 6.13 -1.15 -5.76
N PHE A 9 4.98 -1.28 -5.12
CA PHE A 9 3.73 -1.51 -5.82
C PHE A 9 2.58 -0.94 -4.99
N ILE A 10 1.43 -0.82 -5.65
CA ILE A 10 0.24 -0.29 -5.02
C ILE A 10 -0.86 -1.33 -5.12
N ILE A 11 -1.52 -1.59 -4.01
CA ILE A 11 -2.66 -2.49 -3.94
C ILE A 11 -3.91 -1.63 -3.94
N ASP A 12 -4.63 -1.65 -5.07
CA ASP A 12 -5.88 -0.91 -5.17
C ASP A 12 -6.99 -1.75 -4.56
N CYS A 13 -7.69 -1.19 -3.59
CA CYS A 13 -8.80 -1.88 -2.92
C CYS A 13 -10.08 -1.09 -3.16
N GLN A 14 -11.07 -1.74 -3.74
CA GLN A 14 -12.38 -1.12 -3.90
C GLN A 14 -13.08 -1.16 -2.56
N THR A 15 -12.86 -0.13 -1.76
CA THR A 15 -13.38 -0.09 -0.41
C THR A 15 -13.52 1.36 0.03
N ASP A 16 -14.44 1.60 0.95
CA ASP A 16 -14.53 2.87 1.65
C ASP A 16 -13.94 2.77 3.06
N ASP A 17 -13.32 1.63 3.39
CA ASP A 17 -12.66 1.43 4.68
C ASP A 17 -11.18 1.12 4.43
N LEU A 18 -10.42 2.16 4.18
CA LEU A 18 -8.99 2.04 3.91
C LEU A 18 -8.25 1.41 5.09
N GLY A 19 -8.64 1.75 6.32
CA GLY A 19 -7.98 1.22 7.49
C GLY A 19 -8.09 -0.29 7.58
N ALA A 20 -9.27 -0.84 7.32
CA ALA A 20 -9.46 -2.29 7.35
C ALA A 20 -8.67 -2.97 6.25
N ALA A 21 -8.67 -2.38 5.04
CA ALA A 21 -7.92 -2.92 3.92
C ALA A 21 -6.42 -2.93 4.22
N ALA A 22 -5.91 -1.84 4.77
CA ALA A 22 -4.49 -1.75 5.09
C ALA A 22 -4.11 -2.75 6.17
N THR A 23 -4.95 -2.93 7.17
CA THR A 23 -4.70 -3.90 8.24
C THR A 23 -4.65 -5.31 7.69
N PHE A 24 -5.58 -5.65 6.79
CA PHE A 24 -5.59 -6.96 6.18
C PHE A 24 -4.30 -7.22 5.40
N TRP A 25 -3.91 -6.29 4.53
CA TRP A 25 -2.74 -6.48 3.70
C TRP A 25 -1.45 -6.41 4.50
N GLY A 26 -1.40 -5.54 5.51
CA GLY A 26 -0.25 -5.48 6.40
C GLY A 26 -0.03 -6.80 7.11
N GLY A 27 -1.10 -7.42 7.61
CA GLY A 27 -1.00 -8.72 8.24
C GLY A 27 -0.59 -9.81 7.27
N ALA A 28 -1.16 -9.80 6.06
CA ALA A 28 -0.85 -10.82 5.06
C ALA A 28 0.59 -10.76 4.59
N LEU A 29 1.16 -9.56 4.50
CA LEU A 29 2.51 -9.36 4.00
C LEU A 29 3.55 -9.24 5.10
N GLY A 30 3.14 -9.26 6.35
CA GLY A 30 4.07 -9.10 7.46
C GLY A 30 4.61 -7.69 7.57
N MET A 31 3.82 -6.69 7.19
CA MET A 31 4.23 -5.29 7.19
C MET A 31 3.36 -4.49 8.14
N ALA A 32 3.97 -3.53 8.83
CA ALA A 32 3.22 -2.62 9.69
C ALA A 32 2.49 -1.59 8.84
N VAL A 33 1.33 -1.14 9.33
CA VAL A 33 0.55 -0.11 8.66
C VAL A 33 0.99 1.24 9.18
N ARG A 34 1.24 2.18 8.26
CA ARG A 34 1.56 3.54 8.61
C ARG A 34 0.54 4.46 7.97
N GLN A 35 -0.15 5.22 8.81
CA GLN A 35 -1.11 6.17 8.29
C GLN A 35 -0.40 7.42 7.81
N LEU A 36 -0.88 7.96 6.69
CA LEU A 36 -0.31 9.17 6.12
C LEU A 36 -1.14 10.37 6.54
N PRO A 37 -0.53 11.56 6.62
CA PRO A 37 -1.29 12.75 6.93
C PRO A 37 -2.23 13.11 5.78
N PRO A 38 -3.34 13.80 6.08
CA PRO A 38 -4.24 14.23 5.01
C PRO A 38 -3.51 15.20 4.08
N PRO A 39 -3.89 15.27 2.79
CA PRO A 39 -5.01 14.52 2.22
C PRO A 39 -4.65 13.11 1.78
N GLU A 40 -3.36 12.75 1.73
CA GLU A 40 -2.96 11.45 1.24
C GLU A 40 -3.56 10.33 2.07
N GLY A 41 -3.62 10.50 3.39
CA GLY A 41 -4.15 9.48 4.28
C GLY A 41 -5.61 9.16 4.08
N ASN A 42 -6.33 10.00 3.31
CA ASN A 42 -7.72 9.72 2.99
C ASN A 42 -7.87 8.65 1.92
N LYS A 43 -6.82 8.42 1.12
CA LYS A 43 -6.88 7.47 0.01
C LYS A 43 -5.78 6.42 0.07
N TYR A 44 -4.70 6.69 0.79
CA TYR A 44 -3.53 5.81 0.80
C TYR A 44 -3.13 5.48 2.22
N ALA A 45 -2.68 4.26 2.43
CA ALA A 45 -1.98 3.87 3.65
C ALA A 45 -0.70 3.17 3.23
N ARG A 46 0.39 3.45 3.94
CA ARG A 46 1.65 2.83 3.62
C ARG A 46 1.82 1.56 4.42
N LEU A 47 2.36 0.53 3.76
CA LEU A 47 2.80 -0.68 4.44
C LEU A 47 4.32 -0.63 4.52
N VAL A 48 4.85 -0.80 5.72
CA VAL A 48 6.28 -0.65 5.96
C VAL A 48 6.96 -2.00 5.84
N ASP A 49 7.83 -2.12 4.83
CA ASP A 49 8.65 -3.30 4.65
C ASP A 49 9.69 -3.34 5.77
N PRO A 50 9.76 -4.41 6.58
CA PRO A 50 10.73 -4.48 7.67
C PRO A 50 12.17 -4.31 7.22
N GLN A 51 12.45 -4.67 5.97
CA GLN A 51 13.80 -4.53 5.42
C GLN A 51 13.98 -3.25 4.64
N GLN A 52 12.92 -2.45 4.54
CA GLN A 52 12.95 -1.13 3.89
C GLN A 52 13.43 -1.19 2.45
N ARG A 53 13.09 -2.27 1.75
CA ARG A 53 13.49 -2.43 0.35
C ARG A 53 12.37 -2.14 -0.62
N LEU A 54 11.12 -2.25 -0.18
CA LEU A 54 9.96 -2.02 -1.03
C LEU A 54 9.11 -0.91 -0.50
N HIS A 55 8.59 -0.12 -1.41
CA HIS A 55 7.59 0.89 -1.09
C HIS A 55 6.23 0.31 -1.47
N VAL A 56 5.40 0.02 -0.50
CA VAL A 56 4.10 -0.59 -0.71
C VAL A 56 3.02 0.31 -0.16
N GLU A 57 1.98 0.54 -0.93
CA GLU A 57 0.84 1.34 -0.49
C GLU A 57 -0.46 0.62 -0.80
N VAL A 58 -1.46 0.83 0.03
CA VAL A 58 -2.82 0.40 -0.22
C VAL A 58 -3.62 1.64 -0.58
N GLN A 59 -4.32 1.59 -1.69
CA GLN A 59 -5.11 2.72 -2.17
C GLN A 59 -6.58 2.35 -2.20
N SER A 60 -7.42 3.23 -1.66
CA SER A 60 -8.86 3.09 -1.78
C SER A 60 -9.29 3.61 -3.14
N VAL A 61 -9.98 2.77 -3.90
CA VAL A 61 -10.41 3.12 -5.25
C VAL A 61 -11.87 2.73 -5.44
N SER A 62 -12.49 3.29 -6.50
CA SER A 62 -13.87 2.96 -6.83
C SER A 62 -14.01 1.92 -7.94
N HIS A 63 -12.91 1.60 -8.61
CA HIS A 63 -12.91 0.54 -9.62
C HIS A 63 -12.58 -0.81 -8.96
N PRO A 64 -12.67 -1.94 -9.68
CA PRO A 64 -12.35 -3.23 -9.10
C PRO A 64 -10.92 -3.29 -8.56
N SER A 65 -10.76 -4.06 -7.50
CA SER A 65 -9.47 -4.17 -6.83
C SER A 65 -8.43 -4.80 -7.73
N ARG A 66 -7.19 -4.33 -7.61
CA ARG A 66 -6.07 -4.86 -8.39
C ARG A 66 -4.76 -4.41 -7.77
N VAL A 67 -3.68 -5.05 -8.20
CA VAL A 67 -2.33 -4.64 -7.83
C VAL A 67 -1.67 -4.06 -9.07
N HIS A 68 -0.96 -2.96 -8.91
CA HIS A 68 -0.21 -2.41 -10.02
C HIS A 68 1.14 -1.91 -9.54
N LEU A 69 2.07 -1.85 -10.47
CA LEU A 69 3.41 -1.37 -10.17
C LEU A 69 3.41 0.14 -10.11
N ASP A 70 4.23 0.63 -9.24
CA ASP A 70 4.37 2.07 -9.06
C ASP A 70 5.34 2.64 -10.10
#